data_b16d179223de41139ec4dc3d24415509
#
_entry.id   b16d179223de41139ec4dc3d24415509
#
_cell.length_a   1.000
_cell.length_b   1.000
_cell.length_c   1.000
_cell.angle_alpha   90.00
_cell.angle_beta   90.00
_cell.angle_gamma   90.00
#
_symmetry.space_group_name_H-M   'P 1'
#
loop_
_entity.id
_entity.type
_entity.pdbx_description
1 polymer ?
#
loop_
_entity_poly.entity_id
_entity_poly.type
_entity_poly.pdbx_seq_one_letter_code
_entity_poly.pdbx_strand_id
1 'polypeptide(L)'
;MSPTAVGRRVPWKDVVMSTTETPFVRTPEENFTDLVEFPYEPHYLDIDGPRMHYVDEGPAEAPVALMLHGMPTWSYLYRSMIPPMLAAGYRCIAPDHIGFGRSDKVTDPGWYDIARHTANLSRLIETLELHDITIFVQDWGGPIGLAQVATMPERFSRLVIMNTWLHHDGYEYTPAIQNWIVQNGPGGLFRDHVPEHFGWGTLMVVATRRGAPQDVLLPMLQGGQATLSPEAEAVRRAYDAPFMGLGEAGVTGTRQFPLSIPFHDHPRGNGDAQALHFAAINSTRLPVHFVWGLADDVFTGDCGRQWHSLIPDATWDSFNDAAHFLQDSHGEHIAHIVLAHAGQGSEPSAT
;
A
#
# COMPACT_ATOMS: atom_id res chain seq x y z
N MET A 1 23.11 32.45 30.95
CA MET A 1 22.33 32.03 29.76
C MET A 1 21.68 30.69 30.10
N SER A 2 20.37 30.70 30.38
CA SER A 2 19.62 29.48 30.76
C SER A 2 19.30 28.63 29.54
N PRO A 3 19.30 27.28 29.63
CA PRO A 3 18.92 26.43 28.54
C PRO A 3 17.41 26.46 28.36
N THR A 4 16.98 26.68 27.12
CA THR A 4 15.60 26.72 26.66
C THR A 4 14.95 25.34 26.77
N ALA A 5 13.70 25.37 27.20
CA ALA A 5 12.85 24.23 27.47
C ALA A 5 12.65 23.34 26.22
N VAL A 6 12.96 22.07 26.40
CA VAL A 6 12.53 20.97 25.47
C VAL A 6 11.01 20.88 25.56
N GLY A 7 10.35 21.05 24.42
CA GLY A 7 8.90 20.96 24.29
C GLY A 7 8.38 19.59 24.77
N ARG A 8 7.43 19.59 25.69
CA ARG A 8 6.73 18.40 26.14
C ARG A 8 6.00 17.75 24.96
N ARG A 9 6.31 16.50 24.69
CA ARG A 9 5.48 15.64 23.82
C ARG A 9 4.09 15.54 24.48
N VAL A 10 3.06 15.98 23.79
CA VAL A 10 1.67 15.75 24.19
C VAL A 10 1.37 14.29 23.91
N PRO A 11 0.99 13.48 24.91
CA PRO A 11 0.57 12.10 24.66
C PRO A 11 -0.69 12.11 23.78
N TRP A 12 -0.75 11.28 22.76
CA TRP A 12 -1.88 11.14 21.83
C TRP A 12 -3.24 10.89 22.53
N LYS A 13 -3.23 10.48 23.79
CA LYS A 13 -4.40 10.26 24.64
C LYS A 13 -5.18 11.53 25.04
N ASP A 14 -4.61 12.71 24.82
CA ASP A 14 -5.21 13.99 25.24
C ASP A 14 -5.86 14.77 24.10
N VAL A 15 -5.94 14.17 22.89
CA VAL A 15 -6.71 14.77 21.79
C VAL A 15 -8.19 14.48 22.04
N VAL A 16 -8.90 15.49 22.56
CA VAL A 16 -10.36 15.45 22.69
C VAL A 16 -10.95 15.39 21.27
N MET A 17 -11.35 14.19 20.85
CA MET A 17 -12.07 13.98 19.59
C MET A 17 -13.46 14.64 19.70
N SER A 18 -13.75 15.52 18.78
CA SER A 18 -15.10 16.10 18.61
C SER A 18 -16.08 14.96 18.35
N THR A 19 -17.22 14.95 19.04
CA THR A 19 -18.30 13.96 18.95
C THR A 19 -19.16 14.06 17.68
N THR A 20 -18.64 14.58 16.56
CA THR A 20 -19.31 14.51 15.26
C THR A 20 -18.91 13.20 14.60
N GLU A 21 -19.90 12.35 14.33
CA GLU A 21 -19.70 11.09 13.61
C GLU A 21 -18.97 11.36 12.28
N THR A 22 -17.88 10.61 12.02
CA THR A 22 -17.15 10.70 10.76
C THR A 22 -18.02 10.18 9.62
N PRO A 23 -18.45 11.01 8.65
CA PRO A 23 -19.31 10.55 7.58
C PRO A 23 -18.56 9.62 6.62
N PHE A 24 -19.17 8.47 6.31
CA PHE A 24 -18.61 7.50 5.37
C PHE A 24 -19.70 6.82 4.54
N VAL A 25 -19.29 6.25 3.43
CA VAL A 25 -20.10 5.30 2.64
C VAL A 25 -19.46 3.91 2.68
N ARG A 26 -20.29 2.90 2.52
CA ARG A 26 -19.89 1.49 2.54
C ARG A 26 -20.21 0.84 1.22
N THR A 27 -19.23 0.11 0.67
CA THR A 27 -19.44 -0.69 -0.53
C THR A 27 -20.39 -1.83 -0.23
N PRO A 28 -21.42 -2.06 -1.06
CA PRO A 28 -22.30 -3.22 -0.93
C PRO A 28 -21.52 -4.54 -0.98
N GLU A 29 -21.82 -5.47 -0.08
CA GLU A 29 -21.11 -6.75 0.01
C GLU A 29 -21.27 -7.61 -1.27
N GLU A 30 -22.37 -7.44 -2.00
CA GLU A 30 -22.60 -8.12 -3.29
C GLU A 30 -21.57 -7.78 -4.35
N ASN A 31 -20.89 -6.63 -4.25
CA ASN A 31 -19.82 -6.27 -5.18
C ASN A 31 -18.62 -7.21 -5.10
N PHE A 32 -18.43 -7.84 -3.94
CA PHE A 32 -17.29 -8.71 -3.65
C PHE A 32 -17.60 -10.21 -3.84
N THR A 33 -18.76 -10.52 -4.39
CA THR A 33 -19.15 -11.92 -4.64
C THR A 33 -18.38 -12.49 -5.84
N ASP A 34 -17.90 -13.73 -5.71
CA ASP A 34 -17.24 -14.49 -6.78
C ASP A 34 -16.06 -13.76 -7.43
N LEU A 35 -15.24 -13.09 -6.64
CA LEU A 35 -13.99 -12.49 -7.13
C LEU A 35 -12.98 -13.59 -7.46
N VAL A 36 -12.39 -13.50 -8.66
CA VAL A 36 -11.41 -14.47 -9.14
C VAL A 36 -10.18 -14.50 -8.21
N GLU A 37 -9.77 -15.72 -7.82
CA GLU A 37 -8.59 -15.95 -6.96
C GLU A 37 -8.64 -15.24 -5.58
N PHE A 38 -9.83 -14.89 -5.07
CA PHE A 38 -9.97 -14.20 -3.79
C PHE A 38 -11.10 -14.77 -2.94
N PRO A 39 -10.94 -16.00 -2.42
CA PRO A 39 -11.99 -16.70 -1.66
C PRO A 39 -11.99 -16.39 -0.16
N TYR A 40 -11.33 -15.30 0.27
CA TYR A 40 -11.09 -15.00 1.67
C TYR A 40 -12.32 -14.37 2.35
N GLU A 41 -12.62 -14.85 3.57
CA GLU A 41 -13.67 -14.28 4.39
C GLU A 41 -13.25 -12.87 4.91
N PRO A 42 -14.16 -11.91 4.95
CA PRO A 42 -13.85 -10.57 5.39
C PRO A 42 -13.76 -10.47 6.92
N HIS A 43 -12.70 -9.83 7.42
CA HIS A 43 -12.58 -9.40 8.79
C HIS A 43 -12.61 -7.88 8.89
N TYR A 44 -13.06 -7.34 10.03
CA TYR A 44 -13.21 -5.90 10.19
C TYR A 44 -12.76 -5.43 11.57
N LEU A 45 -12.07 -4.28 11.59
CA LEU A 45 -11.72 -3.54 12.79
C LEU A 45 -12.43 -2.17 12.76
N ASP A 46 -13.11 -1.81 13.85
CA ASP A 46 -13.70 -0.48 14.00
C ASP A 46 -12.62 0.60 14.20
N ILE A 47 -12.67 1.64 13.39
CA ILE A 47 -11.76 2.80 13.44
C ILE A 47 -12.59 4.04 13.77
N ASP A 48 -13.13 4.08 14.98
CA ASP A 48 -13.93 5.17 15.51
C ASP A 48 -15.12 5.57 14.59
N GLY A 49 -15.85 4.52 14.15
CA GLY A 49 -17.01 4.60 13.26
C GLY A 49 -16.81 3.91 11.92
N PRO A 50 -15.92 4.40 11.02
CA PRO A 50 -15.55 3.63 9.84
C PRO A 50 -14.85 2.33 10.20
N ARG A 51 -15.18 1.24 9.51
CA ARG A 51 -14.51 -0.05 9.70
C ARG A 51 -13.42 -0.29 8.67
N MET A 52 -12.29 -0.81 9.12
CA MET A 52 -11.17 -1.24 8.30
C MET A 52 -11.28 -2.75 8.05
N HIS A 53 -11.33 -3.14 6.79
CA HIS A 53 -11.28 -4.54 6.37
C HIS A 53 -9.85 -5.07 6.40
N TYR A 54 -9.70 -6.35 6.66
CA TYR A 54 -8.45 -7.08 6.46
C TYR A 54 -8.73 -8.55 6.14
N VAL A 55 -7.84 -9.15 5.34
CA VAL A 55 -7.71 -10.61 5.20
C VAL A 55 -6.96 -11.12 6.40
N ASP A 56 -7.37 -12.26 6.96
CA ASP A 56 -6.70 -12.95 8.07
C ASP A 56 -6.80 -14.45 7.85
N GLU A 57 -5.75 -15.02 7.27
CA GLU A 57 -5.72 -16.42 6.90
C GLU A 57 -4.50 -17.13 7.50
N GLY A 58 -4.68 -18.35 7.93
CA GLY A 58 -3.63 -19.19 8.51
C GLY A 58 -3.72 -19.31 10.05
N PRO A 59 -2.79 -20.05 10.68
CA PRO A 59 -2.83 -20.29 12.12
C PRO A 59 -2.54 -19.00 12.91
N ALA A 60 -3.30 -18.75 13.97
CA ALA A 60 -3.19 -17.52 14.77
C ALA A 60 -1.78 -17.25 15.34
N GLU A 61 -1.07 -18.30 15.73
CA GLU A 61 0.26 -18.23 16.36
C GLU A 61 1.42 -18.36 15.36
N ALA A 62 1.12 -18.38 14.05
CA ALA A 62 2.15 -18.49 13.02
C ALA A 62 2.90 -17.15 12.82
N PRO A 63 4.14 -17.19 12.29
CA PRO A 63 4.80 -15.98 11.80
C PRO A 63 3.91 -15.23 10.82
N VAL A 64 3.90 -13.90 10.92
CA VAL A 64 2.95 -13.06 10.18
C VAL A 64 3.56 -12.57 8.86
N ALA A 65 2.82 -12.71 7.77
CA ALA A 65 3.04 -12.00 6.51
C ALA A 65 2.06 -10.82 6.44
N LEU A 66 2.51 -9.61 6.81
CA LEU A 66 1.72 -8.38 6.74
C LEU A 66 1.92 -7.72 5.39
N MET A 67 0.85 -7.63 4.58
CA MET A 67 0.91 -7.22 3.18
C MET A 67 0.16 -5.90 2.97
N LEU A 68 0.89 -4.82 2.66
CA LEU A 68 0.33 -3.47 2.60
C LEU A 68 0.28 -2.95 1.18
N HIS A 69 -0.93 -2.73 0.70
CA HIS A 69 -1.20 -2.14 -0.61
C HIS A 69 -1.03 -0.62 -0.62
N GLY A 70 -0.97 -0.07 -1.83
CA GLY A 70 -1.02 1.35 -2.07
C GLY A 70 -2.25 1.79 -2.87
N MET A 71 -2.17 2.93 -3.51
CA MET A 71 -3.23 3.53 -4.31
C MET A 71 -3.10 3.11 -5.79
N PRO A 72 -4.16 2.73 -6.49
CA PRO A 72 -5.57 2.64 -6.08
C PRO A 72 -6.01 1.22 -5.72
N THR A 73 -5.08 0.37 -5.30
CA THR A 73 -5.30 -1.05 -5.06
C THR A 73 -5.96 -1.34 -3.70
N TRP A 74 -6.07 -2.61 -3.37
CA TRP A 74 -6.55 -3.13 -2.11
C TRP A 74 -5.95 -4.53 -1.86
N SER A 75 -6.29 -5.22 -0.80
CA SER A 75 -5.74 -6.52 -0.45
C SER A 75 -5.78 -7.57 -1.56
N TYR A 76 -6.67 -7.42 -2.54
CA TYR A 76 -6.74 -8.22 -3.76
C TYR A 76 -5.42 -8.25 -4.55
N LEU A 77 -4.60 -7.21 -4.44
CA LEU A 77 -3.27 -7.15 -5.06
C LEU A 77 -2.38 -8.33 -4.65
N TYR A 78 -2.59 -8.84 -3.44
CA TYR A 78 -1.77 -9.91 -2.85
C TYR A 78 -2.34 -11.31 -3.04
N ARG A 79 -3.45 -11.47 -3.80
CA ARG A 79 -4.17 -12.74 -3.97
C ARG A 79 -3.28 -13.92 -4.38
N SER A 80 -2.28 -13.70 -5.25
CA SER A 80 -1.35 -14.73 -5.71
C SER A 80 -0.14 -14.95 -4.77
N MET A 81 0.11 -14.02 -3.83
CA MET A 81 1.16 -14.18 -2.82
C MET A 81 0.66 -14.95 -1.59
N ILE A 82 -0.62 -14.81 -1.23
CA ILE A 82 -1.20 -15.42 -0.02
C ILE A 82 -1.09 -16.95 -0.04
N PRO A 83 -1.47 -17.68 -1.11
CA PRO A 83 -1.43 -19.15 -1.09
C PRO A 83 -0.03 -19.74 -0.82
N PRO A 84 1.07 -19.33 -1.46
CA PRO A 84 2.38 -19.88 -1.15
C PRO A 84 2.88 -19.49 0.26
N MET A 85 2.52 -18.32 0.78
CA MET A 85 2.85 -17.93 2.16
C MET A 85 2.09 -18.80 3.18
N LEU A 86 0.81 -19.07 2.96
CA LEU A 86 0.03 -20.01 3.78
C LEU A 86 0.61 -21.44 3.73
N ALA A 87 1.00 -21.91 2.55
CA ALA A 87 1.62 -23.22 2.38
C ALA A 87 2.96 -23.34 3.11
N ALA A 88 3.66 -22.22 3.29
CA ALA A 88 4.89 -22.13 4.08
C ALA A 88 4.65 -21.95 5.60
N GLY A 89 3.39 -21.92 6.04
CA GLY A 89 3.02 -21.85 7.45
C GLY A 89 2.93 -20.44 8.03
N TYR A 90 2.82 -19.40 7.21
CA TYR A 90 2.58 -18.04 7.66
C TYR A 90 1.09 -17.78 7.93
N ARG A 91 0.80 -16.83 8.83
CA ARG A 91 -0.49 -16.15 8.92
C ARG A 91 -0.44 -14.92 8.03
N CYS A 92 -1.33 -14.84 7.03
CA CYS A 92 -1.37 -13.74 6.07
C CYS A 92 -2.39 -12.69 6.53
N ILE A 93 -1.90 -11.48 6.79
CA ILE A 93 -2.71 -10.31 7.13
C ILE A 93 -2.57 -9.30 6.00
N ALA A 94 -3.68 -8.95 5.34
CA ALA A 94 -3.69 -7.95 4.29
C ALA A 94 -4.84 -6.95 4.53
N PRO A 95 -4.55 -5.81 5.21
CA PRO A 95 -5.57 -4.79 5.44
C PRO A 95 -5.84 -3.96 4.20
N ASP A 96 -7.07 -3.47 4.09
CA ASP A 96 -7.45 -2.40 3.19
C ASP A 96 -7.42 -1.07 3.93
N HIS A 97 -6.66 -0.11 3.46
CA HIS A 97 -6.69 1.24 4.05
C HIS A 97 -8.11 1.83 3.98
N ILE A 98 -8.50 2.62 4.99
CA ILE A 98 -9.78 3.36 4.94
C ILE A 98 -9.84 4.17 3.64
N GLY A 99 -10.95 4.04 2.91
CA GLY A 99 -11.10 4.62 1.57
C GLY A 99 -10.83 3.66 0.42
N PHE A 100 -10.35 2.44 0.70
CA PHE A 100 -9.96 1.42 -0.29
C PHE A 100 -10.61 0.07 0.01
N GLY A 101 -10.57 -0.83 -0.97
CA GLY A 101 -11.03 -2.21 -0.82
C GLY A 101 -12.40 -2.33 -0.18
N ARG A 102 -12.55 -3.28 0.74
CA ARG A 102 -13.77 -3.49 1.53
C ARG A 102 -13.90 -2.54 2.73
N SER A 103 -12.86 -1.75 3.04
CA SER A 103 -12.93 -0.72 4.09
C SER A 103 -13.93 0.36 3.75
N ASP A 104 -14.52 0.99 4.78
CA ASP A 104 -15.42 2.13 4.59
C ASP A 104 -14.69 3.31 3.93
N LYS A 105 -15.43 4.13 3.18
CA LYS A 105 -14.91 5.29 2.46
C LYS A 105 -15.40 6.54 3.16
N VAL A 106 -14.52 7.19 3.91
CA VAL A 106 -14.81 8.50 4.51
C VAL A 106 -15.01 9.52 3.41
N THR A 107 -16.08 10.32 3.52
CA THR A 107 -16.47 11.25 2.47
C THR A 107 -15.86 12.64 2.61
N ASP A 108 -15.26 12.95 3.79
CA ASP A 108 -14.52 14.19 3.99
C ASP A 108 -13.07 14.05 3.45
N PRO A 109 -12.70 14.80 2.40
CA PRO A 109 -11.32 14.81 1.90
C PRO A 109 -10.28 15.22 2.94
N GLY A 110 -10.67 16.04 3.92
CA GLY A 110 -9.81 16.49 5.01
C GLY A 110 -9.43 15.40 6.01
N TRP A 111 -10.16 14.29 6.00
CA TRP A 111 -9.88 13.14 6.85
C TRP A 111 -8.63 12.38 6.43
N TYR A 112 -8.32 12.36 5.14
CA TYR A 112 -7.22 11.56 4.60
C TYR A 112 -5.87 12.26 4.79
N ASP A 113 -5.05 11.72 5.67
CA ASP A 113 -3.63 12.06 5.84
C ASP A 113 -2.83 10.80 6.21
N ILE A 114 -1.54 10.81 5.92
CA ILE A 114 -0.68 9.62 6.08
C ILE A 114 -0.43 9.29 7.55
N ALA A 115 -0.39 10.28 8.43
CA ALA A 115 -0.25 10.03 9.87
C ALA A 115 -1.45 9.25 10.41
N ARG A 116 -2.67 9.55 9.96
CA ARG A 116 -3.88 8.83 10.35
C ARG A 116 -3.90 7.40 9.82
N HIS A 117 -3.55 7.19 8.55
CA HIS A 117 -3.43 5.83 8.01
C HIS A 117 -2.37 5.03 8.76
N THR A 118 -1.25 5.64 9.12
CA THR A 118 -0.22 5.04 9.97
C THR A 118 -0.78 4.64 11.34
N ALA A 119 -1.53 5.52 12.00
CA ALA A 119 -2.15 5.23 13.29
C ALA A 119 -3.20 4.11 13.21
N ASN A 120 -3.99 4.06 12.12
CA ASN A 120 -4.95 2.99 11.89
C ASN A 120 -4.26 1.63 11.75
N LEU A 121 -3.13 1.57 11.05
CA LEU A 121 -2.33 0.35 10.93
C LEU A 121 -1.70 -0.05 12.27
N SER A 122 -1.20 0.91 13.05
CA SER A 122 -0.71 0.63 14.41
C SER A 122 -1.80 -0.03 15.25
N ARG A 123 -3.03 0.52 15.21
CA ARG A 123 -4.18 -0.03 15.93
C ARG A 123 -4.52 -1.46 15.48
N LEU A 124 -4.42 -1.79 14.19
CA LEU A 124 -4.61 -3.15 13.70
C LEU A 124 -3.55 -4.08 14.28
N ILE A 125 -2.26 -3.72 14.16
CA ILE A 125 -1.12 -4.51 14.66
C ILE A 125 -1.26 -4.78 16.17
N GLU A 126 -1.63 -3.76 16.94
CA GLU A 126 -1.81 -3.86 18.38
C GLU A 126 -3.05 -4.69 18.75
N THR A 127 -4.19 -4.49 18.07
CA THR A 127 -5.45 -5.20 18.36
C THR A 127 -5.34 -6.70 18.06
N LEU A 128 -4.65 -7.05 16.98
CA LEU A 128 -4.41 -8.45 16.60
C LEU A 128 -3.17 -9.04 17.30
N GLU A 129 -2.50 -8.26 18.15
CA GLU A 129 -1.28 -8.66 18.88
C GLU A 129 -0.19 -9.23 17.93
N LEU A 130 -0.08 -8.68 16.70
CA LEU A 130 0.84 -9.21 15.71
C LEU A 130 2.30 -9.06 16.13
N HIS A 131 3.09 -10.12 15.93
CA HIS A 131 4.53 -10.17 16.17
C HIS A 131 5.18 -11.16 15.21
N ASP A 132 6.51 -11.19 15.18
CA ASP A 132 7.29 -11.95 14.18
C ASP A 132 6.86 -11.64 12.74
N ILE A 133 6.72 -10.34 12.46
CA ILE A 133 6.13 -9.83 11.23
C ILE A 133 7.19 -9.75 10.12
N THR A 134 6.98 -10.49 9.04
CA THR A 134 7.55 -10.15 7.72
C THR A 134 6.59 -9.18 7.05
N ILE A 135 7.02 -7.92 6.88
CA ILE A 135 6.19 -6.90 6.25
C ILE A 135 6.51 -6.75 4.77
N PHE A 136 5.46 -6.75 3.95
CA PHE A 136 5.52 -6.48 2.51
C PHE A 136 4.91 -5.12 2.24
N VAL A 137 5.70 -4.21 1.66
CA VAL A 137 5.26 -2.85 1.39
C VAL A 137 5.43 -2.48 -0.07
N GLN A 138 4.41 -1.83 -0.64
CA GLN A 138 4.43 -1.32 -2.01
C GLN A 138 3.69 0.01 -2.08
N ASP A 139 4.13 0.94 -2.91
CA ASP A 139 3.53 2.27 -3.09
C ASP A 139 3.28 2.96 -1.73
N TRP A 140 2.08 3.43 -1.42
CA TRP A 140 1.74 4.02 -0.12
C TRP A 140 1.84 3.05 1.07
N GLY A 141 1.84 1.75 0.82
CA GLY A 141 2.18 0.76 1.84
C GLY A 141 3.57 0.98 2.44
N GLY A 142 4.51 1.58 1.67
CA GLY A 142 5.84 1.96 2.17
C GLY A 142 5.79 3.02 3.27
N PRO A 143 5.35 4.25 3.02
CA PRO A 143 5.26 5.30 4.03
C PRO A 143 4.45 4.91 5.27
N ILE A 144 3.36 4.15 5.09
CA ILE A 144 2.47 3.72 6.17
C ILE A 144 3.06 2.54 6.96
N GLY A 145 3.61 1.54 6.25
CA GLY A 145 4.11 0.31 6.86
C GLY A 145 5.49 0.45 7.48
N LEU A 146 6.42 1.12 6.80
CA LEU A 146 7.78 1.32 7.33
C LEU A 146 7.79 2.24 8.55
N ALA A 147 6.77 3.09 8.71
CA ALA A 147 6.55 3.82 9.96
C ALA A 147 6.34 2.89 11.15
N GLN A 148 5.68 1.74 10.97
CA GLN A 148 5.49 0.74 12.02
C GLN A 148 6.82 0.10 12.43
N VAL A 149 7.65 -0.24 11.44
CA VAL A 149 8.98 -0.80 11.69
C VAL A 149 9.86 0.19 12.44
N ALA A 150 9.79 1.48 12.10
CA ALA A 150 10.54 2.53 12.78
C ALA A 150 10.08 2.78 14.23
N THR A 151 8.81 2.53 14.53
CA THR A 151 8.21 2.85 15.84
C THR A 151 8.04 1.64 16.77
N MET A 152 7.91 0.44 16.22
CA MET A 152 7.70 -0.83 16.94
C MET A 152 8.62 -1.93 16.38
N PRO A 153 9.95 -1.69 16.26
CA PRO A 153 10.87 -2.61 15.56
C PRO A 153 10.86 -4.03 16.14
N GLU A 154 10.56 -4.19 17.42
CA GLU A 154 10.53 -5.48 18.12
C GLU A 154 9.43 -6.43 17.63
N ARG A 155 8.43 -5.92 16.91
CA ARG A 155 7.36 -6.74 16.33
C ARG A 155 7.72 -7.36 14.97
N PHE A 156 8.80 -6.89 14.36
CA PHE A 156 9.17 -7.25 12.98
C PHE A 156 10.38 -8.17 12.94
N SER A 157 10.35 -9.12 12.02
CA SER A 157 11.44 -10.06 11.76
C SER A 157 12.11 -9.84 10.40
N ARG A 158 11.42 -9.20 9.44
CA ARG A 158 11.91 -8.98 8.07
C ARG A 158 11.15 -7.86 7.36
N LEU A 159 11.85 -7.16 6.47
CA LEU A 159 11.27 -6.15 5.57
C LEU A 159 11.39 -6.62 4.12
N VAL A 160 10.28 -6.55 3.38
CA VAL A 160 10.23 -6.74 1.93
C VAL A 160 9.73 -5.44 1.30
N ILE A 161 10.63 -4.74 0.64
CA ILE A 161 10.41 -3.40 0.07
C ILE A 161 10.24 -3.54 -1.44
N MET A 162 9.06 -3.17 -1.95
CA MET A 162 8.68 -3.34 -3.35
C MET A 162 8.17 -2.01 -3.93
N ASN A 163 8.74 -1.54 -5.01
CA ASN A 163 8.30 -0.33 -5.76
C ASN A 163 7.59 0.71 -4.88
N THR A 164 8.33 1.30 -3.98
CA THR A 164 7.86 2.29 -2.99
C THR A 164 8.94 3.31 -2.67
N TRP A 165 8.65 4.23 -1.77
CA TRP A 165 9.58 5.28 -1.31
C TRP A 165 9.39 5.63 0.17
N LEU A 166 10.34 6.38 0.71
CA LEU A 166 10.16 7.25 1.87
C LEU A 166 10.69 8.64 1.54
N HIS A 167 9.91 9.67 1.83
CA HIS A 167 10.37 11.04 1.67
C HIS A 167 11.52 11.35 2.64
N HIS A 168 12.53 12.06 2.14
CA HIS A 168 13.67 12.54 2.92
C HIS A 168 14.32 13.71 2.18
N ASP A 169 15.20 14.43 2.85
CA ASP A 169 15.95 15.53 2.25
C ASP A 169 16.73 15.03 1.03
N GLY A 170 16.56 15.71 -0.09
CA GLY A 170 17.19 15.36 -1.37
C GLY A 170 16.48 14.25 -2.16
N TYR A 171 15.31 13.74 -1.72
CA TYR A 171 14.54 12.81 -2.53
C TYR A 171 13.96 13.52 -3.77
N GLU A 172 14.30 13.01 -4.94
CA GLU A 172 13.81 13.53 -6.23
C GLU A 172 12.63 12.70 -6.73
N TYR A 173 11.46 13.35 -6.80
CA TYR A 173 10.26 12.70 -7.36
C TYR A 173 10.35 12.59 -8.87
N THR A 174 10.04 11.40 -9.39
CA THR A 174 10.05 11.14 -10.84
C THR A 174 9.04 12.04 -11.58
N PRO A 175 9.26 12.30 -12.89
CA PRO A 175 8.27 13.02 -13.70
C PRO A 175 6.89 12.34 -13.70
N ALA A 176 6.84 11.01 -13.60
CA ALA A 176 5.58 10.26 -13.51
C ALA A 176 4.80 10.61 -12.23
N ILE A 177 5.47 10.65 -11.07
CA ILE A 177 4.85 11.09 -9.80
C ILE A 177 4.39 12.55 -9.89
N GLN A 178 5.24 13.43 -10.42
CA GLN A 178 4.88 14.86 -10.57
C GLN A 178 3.65 15.03 -11.47
N ASN A 179 3.61 14.33 -12.60
CA ASN A 179 2.45 14.34 -13.49
C ASN A 179 1.21 13.75 -12.81
N TRP A 180 1.37 12.65 -12.05
CA TRP A 180 0.26 12.00 -11.33
C TRP A 180 -0.43 12.97 -10.36
N ILE A 181 0.34 13.78 -9.64
CA ILE A 181 -0.21 14.81 -8.74
C ILE A 181 -0.98 15.87 -9.52
N VAL A 182 -0.41 16.38 -10.62
CA VAL A 182 -1.07 17.36 -11.48
C VAL A 182 -2.39 16.82 -12.00
N GLN A 183 -2.43 15.55 -12.46
CA GLN A 183 -3.64 14.93 -13.00
C GLN A 183 -4.72 14.66 -11.95
N ASN A 184 -4.37 14.53 -10.67
CA ASN A 184 -5.31 14.37 -9.56
C ASN A 184 -5.69 15.70 -8.90
N GLY A 185 -4.99 16.79 -9.21
CA GLY A 185 -5.25 18.14 -8.73
C GLY A 185 -6.40 18.84 -9.47
N PRO A 186 -6.78 20.07 -9.05
CA PRO A 186 -7.80 20.88 -9.73
C PRO A 186 -7.45 21.11 -11.21
N GLY A 187 -8.40 20.86 -12.12
CA GLY A 187 -8.18 20.94 -13.56
C GLY A 187 -7.46 19.73 -14.17
N GLY A 188 -7.10 18.75 -13.36
CA GLY A 188 -6.44 17.53 -13.82
C GLY A 188 -7.41 16.50 -14.40
N LEU A 189 -6.88 15.67 -15.32
CA LEU A 189 -7.68 14.68 -16.06
C LEU A 189 -8.40 13.70 -15.12
N PHE A 190 -7.71 13.15 -14.11
CA PHE A 190 -8.29 12.16 -13.20
C PHE A 190 -9.29 12.77 -12.23
N ARG A 191 -9.19 14.06 -11.95
CA ARG A 191 -10.14 14.75 -11.07
C ARG A 191 -11.41 15.19 -11.79
N ASP A 192 -11.26 15.87 -12.93
CA ASP A 192 -12.37 16.63 -13.53
C ASP A 192 -12.95 15.93 -14.76
N HIS A 193 -12.24 14.99 -15.36
CA HIS A 193 -12.60 14.40 -16.66
C HIS A 193 -12.66 12.89 -16.68
N VAL A 194 -12.16 12.20 -15.64
CA VAL A 194 -12.34 10.75 -15.54
C VAL A 194 -13.78 10.51 -15.11
N PRO A 195 -14.62 9.94 -16.00
CA PRO A 195 -16.00 9.65 -15.69
C PRO A 195 -16.11 8.74 -14.47
N GLU A 196 -17.25 8.78 -13.77
CA GLU A 196 -17.60 7.82 -12.71
C GLU A 196 -17.44 6.35 -13.14
N HIS A 197 -17.32 6.11 -14.43
CA HIS A 197 -17.21 4.80 -15.06
C HIS A 197 -15.77 4.42 -15.50
N PHE A 198 -14.80 5.33 -15.34
CA PHE A 198 -13.41 4.94 -15.52
C PHE A 198 -12.99 4.16 -14.27
N GLY A 199 -13.20 2.85 -14.34
CA GLY A 199 -12.88 1.97 -13.24
C GLY A 199 -11.39 1.97 -12.95
N TRP A 200 -11.04 2.06 -11.69
CA TRP A 200 -9.67 1.82 -11.24
C TRP A 200 -9.14 0.44 -11.68
N GLY A 201 -10.06 -0.54 -11.79
CA GLY A 201 -9.75 -1.86 -12.32
C GLY A 201 -9.19 -1.84 -13.73
N THR A 202 -9.67 -0.95 -14.57
CA THR A 202 -9.10 -0.78 -15.92
C THR A 202 -7.69 -0.22 -15.86
N LEU A 203 -7.46 0.82 -15.04
CA LEU A 203 -6.12 1.35 -14.82
C LEU A 203 -5.18 0.24 -14.34
N MET A 204 -5.63 -0.61 -13.41
CA MET A 204 -4.86 -1.73 -12.89
C MET A 204 -4.49 -2.74 -13.98
N VAL A 205 -5.45 -3.24 -14.75
CA VAL A 205 -5.19 -4.20 -15.83
C VAL A 205 -4.22 -3.64 -16.87
N VAL A 206 -4.29 -2.34 -17.13
CA VAL A 206 -3.41 -1.65 -18.07
C VAL A 206 -2.04 -1.43 -17.46
N ALA A 207 -1.96 -0.98 -16.20
CA ALA A 207 -0.71 -0.63 -15.54
C ALA A 207 0.13 -1.85 -15.10
N THR A 208 -0.48 -3.03 -14.99
CA THR A 208 0.24 -4.27 -14.67
C THR A 208 0.90 -4.93 -15.88
N ARG A 209 0.51 -4.54 -17.08
CA ARG A 209 1.08 -5.09 -18.31
C ARG A 209 2.13 -4.16 -18.88
N ARG A 210 3.30 -4.70 -19.20
CA ARG A 210 4.39 -3.97 -19.82
C ARG A 210 3.92 -3.32 -21.13
N GLY A 211 4.08 -2.00 -21.20
CA GLY A 211 3.61 -1.24 -22.33
C GLY A 211 2.10 -1.29 -22.40
N ALA A 212 1.45 -0.77 -21.36
CA ALA A 212 0.02 -0.51 -21.44
C ALA A 212 -0.27 0.15 -22.77
N PRO A 213 -0.90 -0.59 -23.69
CA PRO A 213 -0.99 -0.10 -25.03
C PRO A 213 -1.76 1.22 -24.97
N GLN A 214 -1.17 2.29 -25.48
CA GLN A 214 -1.88 3.55 -25.70
C GLN A 214 -3.19 3.30 -26.45
N ASP A 215 -3.23 2.21 -27.23
CA ASP A 215 -4.40 1.67 -27.91
C ASP A 215 -5.52 1.15 -26.99
N VAL A 216 -5.24 0.80 -25.72
CA VAL A 216 -6.26 0.47 -24.71
C VAL A 216 -6.67 1.72 -23.93
N LEU A 217 -5.69 2.50 -23.47
CA LEU A 217 -5.94 3.68 -22.64
C LEU A 217 -6.62 4.83 -23.42
N LEU A 218 -6.16 5.12 -24.63
CA LEU A 218 -6.71 6.19 -25.48
C LEU A 218 -8.18 5.98 -25.84
N PRO A 219 -8.64 4.80 -26.33
CA PRO A 219 -10.04 4.57 -26.58
C PRO A 219 -10.90 4.72 -25.33
N MET A 220 -10.40 4.29 -24.16
CA MET A 220 -11.14 4.40 -22.91
C MET A 220 -11.26 5.83 -22.40
N LEU A 221 -10.19 6.61 -22.48
CA LEU A 221 -10.21 8.06 -22.20
C LEU A 221 -11.13 8.83 -23.14
N GLN A 222 -11.41 8.29 -24.33
CA GLN A 222 -12.33 8.85 -25.32
C GLN A 222 -13.76 8.29 -25.21
N GLY A 223 -14.07 7.53 -24.13
CA GLY A 223 -15.39 6.93 -23.92
C GLY A 223 -15.63 5.65 -24.72
N GLY A 224 -14.60 5.05 -25.31
CA GLY A 224 -14.64 3.74 -25.94
C GLY A 224 -14.45 2.60 -24.92
N GLN A 225 -14.81 1.38 -25.32
CA GLN A 225 -14.57 0.18 -24.51
C GLN A 225 -13.31 -0.53 -25.00
N ALA A 226 -12.42 -0.90 -24.08
CA ALA A 226 -11.35 -1.83 -24.39
C ALA A 226 -11.92 -3.24 -24.43
N THR A 227 -11.52 -4.03 -25.43
CA THR A 227 -11.83 -5.46 -25.49
C THR A 227 -10.79 -6.19 -24.64
N LEU A 228 -11.19 -6.64 -23.46
CA LEU A 228 -10.37 -7.44 -22.57
C LEU A 228 -10.65 -8.94 -22.78
N SER A 229 -9.67 -9.81 -22.47
CA SER A 229 -9.95 -11.24 -22.35
C SER A 229 -10.86 -11.50 -21.15
N PRO A 230 -11.58 -12.64 -21.10
CA PRO A 230 -12.42 -12.98 -19.95
C PRO A 230 -11.68 -12.94 -18.61
N GLU A 231 -10.43 -13.38 -18.58
CA GLU A 231 -9.56 -13.37 -17.40
C GLU A 231 -9.20 -11.94 -16.98
N ALA A 232 -8.81 -11.10 -17.93
CA ALA A 232 -8.51 -9.70 -17.68
C ALA A 232 -9.76 -8.92 -17.23
N GLU A 233 -10.93 -9.26 -17.76
CA GLU A 233 -12.21 -8.67 -17.34
C GLU A 233 -12.58 -9.07 -15.90
N ALA A 234 -12.32 -10.33 -15.51
CA ALA A 234 -12.54 -10.79 -14.14
C ALA A 234 -11.64 -10.06 -13.15
N VAL A 235 -10.36 -9.85 -13.48
CA VAL A 235 -9.41 -9.07 -12.67
C VAL A 235 -9.82 -7.59 -12.62
N ARG A 236 -10.21 -7.00 -13.75
CA ARG A 236 -10.72 -5.62 -13.81
C ARG A 236 -11.90 -5.43 -12.86
N ARG A 237 -12.90 -6.34 -12.93
CA ARG A 237 -14.07 -6.33 -12.06
C ARG A 237 -13.68 -6.39 -10.58
N ALA A 238 -12.70 -7.20 -10.22
CA ALA A 238 -12.26 -7.32 -8.83
C ALA A 238 -11.61 -6.02 -8.31
N TYR A 239 -10.82 -5.33 -9.13
CA TYR A 239 -10.26 -4.04 -8.74
C TYR A 239 -11.30 -2.90 -8.74
N ASP A 240 -12.38 -3.00 -9.53
CA ASP A 240 -13.48 -2.03 -9.53
C ASP A 240 -14.48 -2.25 -8.40
N ALA A 241 -14.62 -3.49 -7.91
CA ALA A 241 -15.61 -3.89 -6.90
C ALA A 241 -15.73 -2.92 -5.71
N PRO A 242 -14.62 -2.39 -5.13
CA PRO A 242 -14.68 -1.47 -3.99
C PRO A 242 -15.41 -0.16 -4.27
N PHE A 243 -15.51 0.26 -5.52
CA PHE A 243 -15.95 1.61 -5.91
C PHE A 243 -17.30 1.62 -6.61
N MET A 244 -17.75 0.45 -7.06
CA MET A 244 -18.99 0.32 -7.83
C MET A 244 -20.22 0.78 -7.03
N GLY A 245 -21.01 1.68 -7.64
CA GLY A 245 -22.27 2.18 -7.08
C GLY A 245 -22.13 3.30 -6.04
N LEU A 246 -20.92 3.74 -5.71
CA LEU A 246 -20.67 4.75 -4.68
C LEU A 246 -20.48 6.18 -5.24
N GLY A 247 -20.28 6.34 -6.55
CA GLY A 247 -20.01 7.64 -7.18
C GLY A 247 -18.80 8.35 -6.56
N GLU A 248 -18.84 9.67 -6.53
CA GLU A 248 -17.77 10.54 -6.01
C GLU A 248 -17.37 10.22 -4.55
N ALA A 249 -18.34 9.85 -3.72
CA ALA A 249 -18.09 9.53 -2.32
C ALA A 249 -17.18 8.30 -2.16
N GLY A 250 -17.28 7.33 -3.07
CA GLY A 250 -16.49 6.10 -3.05
C GLY A 250 -15.02 6.29 -3.39
N VAL A 251 -14.66 7.36 -4.11
CA VAL A 251 -13.30 7.59 -4.62
C VAL A 251 -12.57 8.73 -3.90
N THR A 252 -13.11 9.24 -2.80
CA THR A 252 -12.49 10.33 -2.04
C THR A 252 -11.06 9.97 -1.60
N GLY A 253 -10.85 8.77 -1.04
CA GLY A 253 -9.53 8.31 -0.59
C GLY A 253 -8.54 8.20 -1.74
N THR A 254 -8.92 7.57 -2.85
CA THR A 254 -8.06 7.40 -4.02
C THR A 254 -7.60 8.74 -4.62
N ARG A 255 -8.44 9.78 -4.53
CA ARG A 255 -8.09 11.14 -4.98
C ARG A 255 -7.19 11.89 -4.01
N GLN A 256 -7.26 11.61 -2.70
CA GLN A 256 -6.47 12.32 -1.71
C GLN A 256 -5.04 11.79 -1.58
N PHE A 257 -4.80 10.51 -1.80
CA PHE A 257 -3.47 9.93 -1.67
C PHE A 257 -2.42 10.59 -2.57
N PRO A 258 -2.63 10.75 -3.89
CA PRO A 258 -1.67 11.49 -4.73
C PRO A 258 -1.39 12.91 -4.26
N LEU A 259 -2.44 13.59 -3.74
CA LEU A 259 -2.33 14.95 -3.22
C LEU A 259 -1.64 15.03 -1.85
N SER A 260 -1.39 13.91 -1.21
CA SER A 260 -0.67 13.80 0.06
C SER A 260 0.83 13.56 -0.11
N ILE A 261 1.35 13.47 -1.34
CA ILE A 261 2.79 13.34 -1.55
C ILE A 261 3.50 14.58 -0.97
N PRO A 262 4.53 14.40 -0.13
CA PRO A 262 5.17 15.48 0.61
C PRO A 262 6.15 16.28 -0.26
N PHE A 263 5.62 16.93 -1.31
CA PHE A 263 6.37 17.94 -2.02
C PHE A 263 6.45 19.21 -1.17
N HIS A 264 7.65 19.73 -0.95
CA HIS A 264 7.85 21.03 -0.32
C HIS A 264 6.99 21.20 0.95
N ASP A 265 7.11 20.28 1.89
CA ASP A 265 6.46 20.34 3.22
C ASP A 265 4.91 20.20 3.20
N HIS A 266 4.37 19.44 2.27
CA HIS A 266 2.92 19.18 2.27
C HIS A 266 2.49 18.45 3.57
N PRO A 267 1.68 19.05 4.44
CA PRO A 267 1.44 18.55 5.81
C PRO A 267 0.73 17.19 5.85
N ARG A 268 -0.09 16.87 4.84
CA ARG A 268 -0.83 15.59 4.79
C ARG A 268 0.04 14.39 4.46
N GLY A 269 1.18 14.60 3.83
CA GLY A 269 2.12 13.56 3.48
C GLY A 269 2.99 13.09 4.63
N ASN A 270 3.01 13.83 5.75
CA ASN A 270 3.82 13.53 6.93
C ASN A 270 5.33 13.43 6.60
N GLY A 271 5.83 14.38 5.77
CA GLY A 271 7.19 14.36 5.23
C GLY A 271 8.28 14.30 6.29
N ASP A 272 8.19 15.14 7.32
CA ASP A 272 9.17 15.16 8.42
C ASP A 272 9.29 13.80 9.13
N ALA A 273 8.15 13.15 9.39
CA ALA A 273 8.14 11.83 9.99
C ALA A 273 8.70 10.77 9.03
N GLN A 274 8.39 10.86 7.73
CA GLN A 274 8.95 9.95 6.74
C GLN A 274 10.49 10.05 6.68
N ALA A 275 11.07 11.25 6.79
CA ALA A 275 12.52 11.43 6.84
C ALA A 275 13.15 10.75 8.06
N LEU A 276 12.49 10.81 9.22
CA LEU A 276 12.93 10.10 10.42
C LEU A 276 12.81 8.57 10.25
N HIS A 277 11.71 8.11 9.64
CA HIS A 277 11.51 6.69 9.34
C HIS A 277 12.57 6.19 8.34
N PHE A 278 12.89 6.97 7.31
CA PHE A 278 13.94 6.64 6.35
C PHE A 278 15.29 6.42 7.04
N ALA A 279 15.68 7.32 7.96
CA ALA A 279 16.91 7.16 8.73
C ALA A 279 16.87 5.89 9.62
N ALA A 280 15.72 5.59 10.24
CA ALA A 280 15.56 4.39 11.06
C ALA A 280 15.65 3.11 10.23
N ILE A 281 15.01 3.07 9.06
CA ILE A 281 15.05 1.91 8.14
C ILE A 281 16.48 1.68 7.62
N ASN A 282 17.21 2.73 7.24
CA ASN A 282 18.59 2.61 6.76
C ASN A 282 19.57 2.16 7.84
N SER A 283 19.22 2.28 9.10
CA SER A 283 20.02 1.81 10.26
C SER A 283 19.49 0.54 10.90
N THR A 284 18.44 -0.09 10.31
CA THR A 284 17.86 -1.32 10.86
C THR A 284 18.84 -2.47 10.84
N ARG A 285 18.69 -3.40 11.79
CA ARG A 285 19.40 -4.69 11.80
C ARG A 285 18.54 -5.86 11.33
N LEU A 286 17.28 -5.57 11.00
CA LEU A 286 16.39 -6.57 10.43
C LEU A 286 16.85 -6.94 9.01
N PRO A 287 16.69 -8.18 8.57
CA PRO A 287 16.86 -8.54 7.17
C PRO A 287 15.97 -7.70 6.27
N VAL A 288 16.58 -7.04 5.28
CA VAL A 288 15.87 -6.23 4.29
C VAL A 288 16.02 -6.86 2.91
N HIS A 289 14.91 -7.05 2.24
CA HIS A 289 14.87 -7.57 0.89
C HIS A 289 14.14 -6.61 -0.03
N PHE A 290 14.81 -6.14 -1.07
CA PHE A 290 14.22 -5.34 -2.13
C PHE A 290 13.77 -6.26 -3.27
N VAL A 291 12.51 -6.12 -3.70
CA VAL A 291 11.98 -6.79 -4.89
C VAL A 291 11.39 -5.73 -5.81
N TRP A 292 11.92 -5.62 -7.03
CA TRP A 292 11.61 -4.45 -7.85
C TRP A 292 11.13 -4.81 -9.26
N GLY A 293 10.02 -4.21 -9.68
CA GLY A 293 9.58 -4.20 -11.07
C GLY A 293 10.35 -3.11 -11.84
N LEU A 294 11.18 -3.49 -12.81
CA LEU A 294 12.04 -2.57 -13.54
C LEU A 294 11.32 -1.83 -14.68
N ALA A 295 10.09 -2.22 -15.01
CA ALA A 295 9.24 -1.51 -15.97
C ALA A 295 8.34 -0.46 -15.28
N ASP A 296 8.59 -0.12 -14.02
CA ASP A 296 7.89 0.93 -13.28
C ASP A 296 8.48 2.30 -13.60
N ASP A 297 7.65 3.20 -14.13
CA ASP A 297 8.01 4.60 -14.38
C ASP A 297 7.75 5.51 -13.16
N VAL A 298 7.00 5.01 -12.16
CA VAL A 298 6.68 5.74 -10.92
C VAL A 298 7.85 5.65 -9.94
N PHE A 299 8.22 4.44 -9.54
CA PHE A 299 9.41 4.16 -8.71
C PHE A 299 10.39 3.34 -9.53
N THR A 300 11.23 4.02 -10.30
CA THR A 300 12.16 3.40 -11.25
C THR A 300 13.16 2.47 -10.56
N GLY A 301 13.72 1.54 -11.32
CA GLY A 301 14.78 0.67 -10.83
C GLY A 301 15.99 1.43 -10.27
N ASP A 302 16.25 2.66 -10.75
CA ASP A 302 17.34 3.50 -10.24
C ASP A 302 17.01 4.04 -8.84
N CYS A 303 15.77 4.46 -8.60
CA CYS A 303 15.32 4.87 -7.25
C CYS A 303 15.48 3.71 -6.25
N GLY A 304 15.04 2.51 -6.63
CA GLY A 304 15.18 1.32 -5.77
C GLY A 304 16.63 0.96 -5.50
N ARG A 305 17.50 0.94 -6.53
CA ARG A 305 18.93 0.63 -6.38
C ARG A 305 19.65 1.68 -5.53
N GLN A 306 19.30 2.95 -5.67
CA GLN A 306 19.84 4.01 -4.84
C GLN A 306 19.52 3.76 -3.36
N TRP A 307 18.27 3.44 -3.04
CA TRP A 307 17.88 3.13 -1.66
C TRP A 307 18.56 1.86 -1.15
N HIS A 308 18.52 0.77 -1.94
CA HIS A 308 19.19 -0.47 -1.61
C HIS A 308 20.67 -0.28 -1.24
N SER A 309 21.39 0.61 -1.94
CA SER A 309 22.82 0.89 -1.68
C SER A 309 23.08 1.55 -0.31
N LEU A 310 22.07 2.06 0.35
CA LEU A 310 22.16 2.70 1.67
C LEU A 310 21.99 1.70 2.83
N ILE A 311 21.53 0.49 2.56
CA ILE A 311 21.30 -0.54 3.60
C ILE A 311 22.30 -1.68 3.39
N PRO A 312 23.35 -1.75 4.21
CA PRO A 312 24.30 -2.85 4.16
C PRO A 312 23.58 -4.20 4.35
N ASP A 313 24.02 -5.22 3.64
CA ASP A 313 23.48 -6.59 3.70
C ASP A 313 22.03 -6.76 3.22
N ALA A 314 21.39 -5.71 2.70
CA ALA A 314 20.10 -5.85 2.02
C ALA A 314 20.26 -6.71 0.74
N THR A 315 19.28 -7.55 0.47
CA THR A 315 19.24 -8.35 -0.76
C THR A 315 18.38 -7.69 -1.83
N TRP A 316 18.62 -8.03 -3.10
CA TRP A 316 17.93 -7.45 -4.24
C TRP A 316 17.54 -8.50 -5.27
N ASP A 317 16.24 -8.55 -5.59
CA ASP A 317 15.71 -9.24 -6.75
C ASP A 317 14.88 -8.29 -7.62
N SER A 318 14.78 -8.58 -8.91
CA SER A 318 14.02 -7.71 -9.82
C SER A 318 13.46 -8.47 -11.01
N PHE A 319 12.38 -7.94 -11.56
CA PHE A 319 11.70 -8.44 -12.76
C PHE A 319 11.72 -7.37 -13.85
N ASN A 320 12.31 -7.71 -15.01
CA ASN A 320 12.44 -6.77 -16.12
C ASN A 320 11.10 -6.38 -16.75
N ASP A 321 10.10 -7.23 -16.61
CA ASP A 321 8.78 -7.11 -17.24
C ASP A 321 7.68 -6.78 -16.24
N ALA A 322 7.98 -6.71 -14.94
CA ALA A 322 7.05 -6.22 -13.94
C ALA A 322 7.06 -4.68 -13.89
N ALA A 323 5.85 -4.11 -13.88
CA ALA A 323 5.63 -2.68 -13.71
C ALA A 323 5.30 -2.35 -12.23
N HIS A 324 4.65 -1.23 -11.98
CA HIS A 324 4.37 -0.68 -10.64
C HIS A 324 3.67 -1.67 -9.70
N PHE A 325 2.70 -2.44 -10.19
CA PHE A 325 1.95 -3.43 -9.39
C PHE A 325 2.50 -4.84 -9.63
N LEU A 326 3.77 -5.05 -9.32
CA LEU A 326 4.50 -6.30 -9.59
C LEU A 326 3.85 -7.53 -8.92
N GLN A 327 3.15 -7.36 -7.81
CA GLN A 327 2.45 -8.44 -7.12
C GLN A 327 1.31 -9.04 -7.96
N ASP A 328 0.67 -8.23 -8.81
CA ASP A 328 -0.42 -8.72 -9.65
C ASP A 328 0.08 -9.71 -10.71
N SER A 329 1.24 -9.42 -11.29
CA SER A 329 1.84 -10.22 -12.38
C SER A 329 2.82 -11.29 -11.92
N HIS A 330 3.50 -11.09 -10.78
CA HIS A 330 4.60 -11.92 -10.29
C HIS A 330 4.47 -12.35 -8.83
N GLY A 331 3.27 -12.21 -8.23
CA GLY A 331 3.08 -12.37 -6.78
C GLY A 331 3.52 -13.74 -6.24
N GLU A 332 3.16 -14.84 -6.91
CA GLU A 332 3.59 -16.18 -6.52
C GLU A 332 5.13 -16.31 -6.53
N HIS A 333 5.78 -15.78 -7.57
CA HIS A 333 7.24 -15.81 -7.70
C HIS A 333 7.90 -14.95 -6.61
N ILE A 334 7.35 -13.77 -6.31
CA ILE A 334 7.84 -12.90 -5.22
C ILE A 334 7.76 -13.65 -3.89
N ALA A 335 6.65 -14.30 -3.58
CA ALA A 335 6.50 -15.07 -2.35
C ALA A 335 7.56 -16.18 -2.25
N HIS A 336 7.80 -16.93 -3.32
CA HIS A 336 8.83 -17.98 -3.34
C HIS A 336 10.25 -17.43 -3.15
N ILE A 337 10.61 -16.30 -3.76
CA ILE A 337 11.89 -15.63 -3.54
C ILE A 337 12.07 -15.27 -2.06
N VAL A 338 11.06 -14.62 -1.47
CA VAL A 338 11.12 -14.19 -0.06
C VAL A 338 11.24 -15.39 0.88
N LEU A 339 10.50 -16.48 0.62
CA LEU A 339 10.61 -17.72 1.39
C LEU A 339 11.98 -18.38 1.28
N ALA A 340 12.61 -18.38 0.11
CA ALA A 340 13.96 -18.90 -0.07
C ALA A 340 14.98 -18.11 0.75
N HIS A 341 14.87 -16.78 0.80
CA HIS A 341 15.72 -15.94 1.66
C HIS A 341 15.44 -16.14 3.15
N ALA A 342 14.19 -16.44 3.54
CA ALA A 342 13.85 -16.73 4.94
C ALA A 342 14.48 -18.05 5.42
N GLY A 343 14.53 -19.08 4.57
CA GLY A 343 15.13 -20.38 4.88
C GLY A 343 16.65 -20.35 5.03
N GLN A 344 17.35 -19.45 4.37
CA GLN A 344 18.81 -19.33 4.44
C GLN A 344 19.31 -18.68 5.75
N GLY A 345 18.46 -17.95 6.47
CA GLY A 345 18.79 -17.30 7.75
C GLY A 345 18.67 -18.19 8.98
N SER A 346 18.24 -19.44 8.85
CA SER A 346 17.95 -20.36 9.96
C SER A 346 19.03 -21.44 10.20
N GLU A 347 20.18 -21.43 9.51
CA GLU A 347 21.28 -22.28 9.93
C GLU A 347 21.95 -21.68 11.19
N PRO A 348 21.92 -22.38 12.34
CA PRO A 348 22.67 -21.93 13.49
C PRO A 348 24.17 -21.99 13.11
N SER A 349 24.88 -20.88 13.30
CA SER A 349 26.35 -20.88 13.21
C SER A 349 26.89 -22.01 14.08
N ALA A 350 27.40 -23.08 13.46
CA ALA A 350 28.13 -24.12 14.16
C ALA A 350 29.38 -23.49 14.76
N THR A 351 29.35 -23.25 16.06
CA THR A 351 30.52 -22.93 16.89
C THR A 351 31.25 -24.19 17.29
#